data_96978097a8a65be34beca78c40a0b1ac
#
_entry.id   96978097a8a65be34beca78c40a0b1ac
#
_cell.length_a   1.000
_cell.length_b   1.000
_cell.length_c   1.000
_cell.angle_alpha   90.00
_cell.angle_beta   90.00
_cell.angle_gamma   90.00
#
_symmetry.space_group_name_H-M   'P 1'
#
loop_
_entity.id
_entity.type
_entity.pdbx_description
1 polymer ?
#
loop_
_entity_poly.entity_id
_entity_poly.type
_entity_poly.pdbx_seq_one_letter_code
_entity_poly.pdbx_strand_id
1 'polypeptide(L)'
;GTDEMYWMANDRYYNPYWGYQNGKKRNSRVVNDFAPTALLTWDWKISDNDKLTTSLMGKYSMYKSTKLNYNNADNPHPNYWKNMPSSYFDVWDDTNTSYRNSDALANWQSAYDFWSGPKANRQINWDQLYYANKQASAQGQDAMYYLQAKHNDALTIALASTFNKQIDKDKAWNIGIVGATNKGMHYQTMEDMLGATTFHNVNTYAIGTYSPDADEVQYDLNNRNGLVGKDDKFGYNYNLLVNNGKLWTSYSENFGNLHYV
;
A
#
# COMPACT_ATOMS: atom_id res chain seq x y z
N GLY A 1 18.99 -9.27 -6.09
CA GLY A 1 17.85 -8.42 -6.09
C GLY A 1 18.02 -7.05 -6.76
N THR A 2 17.48 -6.01 -6.14
CA THR A 2 17.43 -4.67 -6.76
C THR A 2 18.82 -4.09 -7.00
N ASP A 3 19.76 -4.23 -6.07
CA ASP A 3 21.13 -3.70 -6.20
C ASP A 3 21.89 -4.39 -7.35
N GLU A 4 21.72 -5.69 -7.48
CA GLU A 4 22.30 -6.46 -8.57
C GLU A 4 21.73 -6.01 -9.93
N MET A 5 20.44 -5.70 -9.98
CA MET A 5 19.80 -5.14 -11.18
C MET A 5 20.28 -3.72 -11.51
N TYR A 6 20.57 -2.88 -10.51
CA TYR A 6 21.21 -1.57 -10.75
C TYR A 6 22.58 -1.73 -11.43
N TRP A 7 23.35 -2.71 -10.96
CA TRP A 7 24.65 -3.01 -11.55
C TRP A 7 24.53 -3.54 -13.00
N MET A 8 23.65 -4.54 -13.23
CA MET A 8 23.46 -5.10 -14.58
C MET A 8 22.82 -4.09 -15.56
N ALA A 9 21.95 -3.22 -15.07
CA ALA A 9 21.37 -2.15 -15.87
C ALA A 9 22.32 -0.99 -16.14
N ASN A 10 23.40 -0.90 -15.35
CA ASN A 10 24.27 0.28 -15.28
C ASN A 10 23.45 1.58 -15.10
N ASP A 11 22.41 1.53 -14.28
CA ASP A 11 21.45 2.62 -14.09
C ASP A 11 20.97 2.64 -12.64
N ARG A 12 21.30 3.70 -11.89
CA ARG A 12 20.85 3.92 -10.50
C ARG A 12 19.38 4.28 -10.38
N TYR A 13 18.73 4.64 -11.47
CA TYR A 13 17.31 4.98 -11.54
C TYR A 13 16.48 3.85 -12.14
N TYR A 14 17.04 2.64 -12.24
CA TYR A 14 16.32 1.47 -12.70
C TYR A 14 15.03 1.26 -11.90
N ASN A 15 13.92 1.08 -12.61
CA ASN A 15 12.61 0.83 -12.02
C ASN A 15 11.98 -0.44 -12.63
N PRO A 16 11.80 -1.51 -11.84
CA PRO A 16 11.24 -2.79 -12.30
C PRO A 16 9.71 -2.80 -12.44
N TYR A 17 9.02 -1.73 -12.04
CA TYR A 17 7.56 -1.73 -11.89
C TYR A 17 6.80 -1.26 -13.11
N TRP A 18 7.43 -1.15 -14.25
CA TRP A 18 6.79 -0.79 -15.50
C TRP A 18 7.28 -1.65 -16.66
N GLY A 19 6.54 -1.65 -17.76
CA GLY A 19 6.91 -2.28 -19.02
C GLY A 19 6.11 -1.67 -20.16
N TYR A 20 6.40 -2.09 -21.40
CA TYR A 20 5.60 -1.69 -22.53
C TYR A 20 4.43 -2.64 -22.74
N GLN A 21 3.25 -2.07 -23.02
CA GLN A 21 2.07 -2.76 -23.49
C GLN A 21 1.51 -2.01 -24.69
N ASN A 22 1.38 -2.68 -25.82
CA ASN A 22 0.93 -2.06 -27.09
C ASN A 22 1.70 -0.76 -27.43
N GLY A 23 3.03 -0.76 -27.22
CA GLY A 23 3.89 0.38 -27.49
C GLY A 23 3.84 1.52 -26.48
N LYS A 24 2.99 1.43 -25.43
CA LYS A 24 2.86 2.44 -24.38
C LYS A 24 3.46 1.94 -23.06
N LYS A 25 4.06 2.85 -22.30
CA LYS A 25 4.52 2.53 -20.95
C LYS A 25 3.33 2.29 -20.02
N ARG A 26 3.33 1.16 -19.33
CA ARG A 26 2.36 0.82 -18.30
C ARG A 26 3.08 0.55 -16.97
N ASN A 27 2.69 1.27 -15.93
CA ASN A 27 3.16 1.04 -14.58
C ASN A 27 2.27 0.02 -13.86
N SER A 28 2.90 -0.89 -13.12
CA SER A 28 2.18 -1.78 -12.20
C SER A 28 1.93 -1.13 -10.85
N ARG A 29 2.69 -0.07 -10.50
CA ARG A 29 2.59 0.61 -9.22
C ARG A 29 2.28 2.08 -9.45
N VAL A 30 1.01 2.42 -9.27
CA VAL A 30 0.47 3.78 -9.39
C VAL A 30 -0.13 4.16 -8.06
N VAL A 31 0.24 5.34 -7.56
CA VAL A 31 -0.32 5.91 -6.34
C VAL A 31 -1.19 7.10 -6.70
N ASN A 32 -2.40 7.12 -6.19
CA ASN A 32 -3.30 8.27 -6.21
C ASN A 32 -3.61 8.64 -4.77
N ASP A 33 -3.40 9.91 -4.43
CA ASP A 33 -3.72 10.46 -3.11
C ASP A 33 -4.43 11.79 -3.31
N PHE A 34 -5.65 11.87 -2.79
CA PHE A 34 -6.47 13.08 -2.83
C PHE A 34 -7.15 13.27 -1.47
N ALA A 35 -6.82 14.37 -0.79
CA ALA A 35 -7.23 14.60 0.59
C ALA A 35 -7.80 16.01 0.81
N PRO A 36 -9.02 16.31 0.28
CA PRO A 36 -9.67 17.58 0.51
C PRO A 36 -9.90 17.80 2.01
N THR A 37 -9.60 19.01 2.45
CA THR A 37 -9.74 19.43 3.83
C THR A 37 -10.48 20.77 3.88
N ALA A 38 -11.49 20.87 4.74
CA ALA A 38 -12.19 22.10 5.06
C ALA A 38 -11.97 22.43 6.53
N LEU A 39 -11.71 23.69 6.81
CA LEU A 39 -11.55 24.25 8.16
C LEU A 39 -12.41 25.49 8.29
N LEU A 40 -13.29 25.49 9.30
CA LEU A 40 -14.04 26.67 9.72
C LEU A 40 -13.60 27.08 11.11
N THR A 41 -13.20 28.33 11.27
CA THR A 41 -12.84 28.90 12.56
C THR A 41 -13.74 30.08 12.86
N TRP A 42 -14.29 30.10 14.06
CA TRP A 42 -15.09 31.18 14.58
C TRP A 42 -14.45 31.75 15.84
N ASP A 43 -14.11 33.03 15.78
CA ASP A 43 -13.58 33.82 16.88
C ASP A 43 -14.68 34.72 17.44
N TRP A 44 -14.99 34.53 18.70
CA TRP A 44 -15.97 35.33 19.43
C TRP A 44 -15.26 36.10 20.53
N LYS A 45 -15.18 37.43 20.36
CA LYS A 45 -14.76 38.35 21.41
C LYS A 45 -15.94 38.59 22.34
N ILE A 46 -15.96 37.92 23.51
CA ILE A 46 -17.02 38.02 24.51
C ILE A 46 -16.90 39.35 25.28
N SER A 47 -15.67 39.71 25.65
CA SER A 47 -15.31 40.97 26.27
C SER A 47 -13.92 41.42 25.83
N ASP A 48 -13.39 42.51 26.37
CA ASP A 48 -12.00 42.92 26.08
C ASP A 48 -10.98 41.93 26.64
N ASN A 49 -11.37 41.13 27.66
CA ASN A 49 -10.52 40.20 28.36
C ASN A 49 -10.86 38.72 28.05
N ASP A 50 -11.98 38.45 27.40
CA ASP A 50 -12.49 37.10 27.19
C ASP A 50 -12.71 36.84 25.70
N LYS A 51 -12.13 35.74 25.21
CA LYS A 51 -12.26 35.28 23.81
C LYS A 51 -12.54 33.77 23.76
N LEU A 52 -13.48 33.39 22.92
CA LEU A 52 -13.72 32.00 22.54
C LEU A 52 -13.35 31.79 21.08
N THR A 53 -12.46 30.85 20.84
CA THR A 53 -12.11 30.39 19.48
C THR A 53 -12.59 28.97 19.30
N THR A 54 -13.43 28.72 18.30
CA THR A 54 -13.93 27.40 17.98
C THR A 54 -13.60 27.07 16.53
N SER A 55 -13.02 25.90 16.29
CA SER A 55 -12.65 25.42 14.95
C SER A 55 -13.26 24.06 14.69
N LEU A 56 -13.86 23.90 13.51
CA LEU A 56 -14.36 22.63 12.99
C LEU A 56 -13.56 22.27 11.74
N MET A 57 -13.00 21.07 11.72
CA MET A 57 -12.26 20.51 10.59
C MET A 57 -12.97 19.28 10.06
N GLY A 58 -13.11 19.21 8.74
CA GLY A 58 -13.50 18.01 8.00
C GLY A 58 -12.44 17.67 6.96
N LYS A 59 -11.96 16.42 6.93
CA LYS A 59 -11.03 15.90 5.94
C LYS A 59 -11.51 14.56 5.43
N TYR A 60 -11.53 14.40 4.10
CA TYR A 60 -11.75 13.10 3.47
C TYR A 60 -10.52 12.75 2.64
N SER A 61 -9.78 11.73 3.07
CA SER A 61 -8.58 11.24 2.38
C SER A 61 -8.94 10.01 1.57
N MET A 62 -8.60 10.01 0.29
CA MET A 62 -8.73 8.89 -0.63
C MET A 62 -7.32 8.49 -1.08
N TYR A 63 -6.84 7.35 -0.60
CA TYR A 63 -5.53 6.82 -0.96
C TYR A 63 -5.67 5.48 -1.67
N LYS A 64 -5.13 5.40 -2.88
CA LYS A 64 -5.11 4.19 -3.70
C LYS A 64 -3.68 3.90 -4.16
N SER A 65 -3.22 2.66 -4.01
CA SER A 65 -1.93 2.20 -4.53
C SER A 65 -2.09 0.85 -5.23
N THR A 66 -1.74 0.79 -6.52
CA THR A 66 -1.81 -0.45 -7.30
C THR A 66 -0.58 -1.34 -7.09
N LYS A 67 -0.75 -2.63 -7.33
CA LYS A 67 0.33 -3.64 -7.26
C LYS A 67 0.01 -4.76 -8.24
N LEU A 68 1.02 -5.15 -9.04
CA LEU A 68 0.99 -6.42 -9.78
C LEU A 68 1.16 -7.56 -8.77
N ASN A 69 0.26 -8.54 -8.81
CA ASN A 69 0.27 -9.72 -7.97
C ASN A 69 0.14 -10.99 -8.82
N TYR A 70 0.34 -12.14 -8.19
CA TYR A 70 0.31 -13.43 -8.87
C TYR A 70 -0.28 -14.51 -7.95
N ASN A 71 -0.81 -15.55 -8.55
CA ASN A 71 -1.47 -16.67 -7.89
C ASN A 71 -1.06 -17.98 -8.58
N ASN A 72 -0.49 -18.91 -7.82
CA ASN A 72 0.03 -20.20 -8.34
C ASN A 72 0.89 -20.05 -9.60
N ALA A 73 1.75 -19.03 -9.62
CA ALA A 73 2.58 -18.68 -10.75
C ALA A 73 3.92 -18.13 -10.30
N ASP A 74 4.88 -18.04 -11.20
CA ASP A 74 6.17 -17.42 -10.93
C ASP A 74 6.02 -15.90 -10.68
N ASN A 75 6.90 -15.36 -9.85
CA ASN A 75 6.93 -13.94 -9.57
C ASN A 75 7.22 -13.14 -10.86
N PRO A 76 6.30 -12.23 -11.28
CA PRO A 76 6.43 -11.51 -12.56
C PRO A 76 7.40 -10.32 -12.51
N HIS A 77 7.99 -10.04 -11.36
CA HIS A 77 8.88 -8.90 -11.22
C HIS A 77 10.29 -9.22 -11.71
N PRO A 78 10.85 -8.41 -12.64
CA PRO A 78 12.19 -8.66 -13.19
C PRO A 78 13.29 -8.74 -12.13
N ASN A 79 13.17 -7.98 -11.03
CA ASN A 79 14.13 -7.94 -9.94
C ASN A 79 13.89 -9.00 -8.85
N TYR A 80 13.10 -10.03 -9.13
CA TYR A 80 12.91 -11.11 -8.17
C TYR A 80 14.23 -11.87 -7.96
N TRP A 81 14.64 -11.99 -6.72
CA TRP A 81 15.99 -12.47 -6.38
C TRP A 81 16.32 -13.87 -6.91
N LYS A 82 15.33 -14.77 -6.97
CA LYS A 82 15.53 -16.14 -7.49
C LYS A 82 15.89 -16.18 -8.98
N ASN A 83 15.59 -15.12 -9.73
CA ASN A 83 15.90 -15.03 -11.16
C ASN A 83 17.25 -14.35 -11.41
N MET A 84 17.92 -13.86 -10.36
CA MET A 84 19.17 -13.13 -10.50
C MET A 84 20.36 -14.09 -10.61
N PRO A 85 21.44 -13.68 -11.29
CA PRO A 85 22.67 -14.47 -11.37
C PRO A 85 23.18 -14.95 -10.02
N SER A 86 23.15 -14.09 -8.97
CA SER A 86 23.60 -14.44 -7.62
C SER A 86 22.86 -15.63 -7.01
N SER A 87 21.61 -15.88 -7.39
CA SER A 87 20.82 -17.00 -6.85
C SER A 87 21.38 -18.37 -7.20
N TYR A 88 22.15 -18.46 -8.27
CA TYR A 88 22.81 -19.69 -8.69
C TYR A 88 24.06 -20.00 -7.88
N PHE A 89 24.60 -19.02 -7.15
CA PHE A 89 25.73 -19.20 -6.23
C PHE A 89 25.31 -19.43 -4.78
N ASP A 90 24.12 -19.01 -4.38
CA ASP A 90 23.60 -19.21 -3.02
C ASP A 90 23.41 -20.69 -2.65
N VAL A 91 23.36 -21.57 -3.63
CA VAL A 91 23.35 -23.03 -3.45
C VAL A 91 24.75 -23.66 -3.46
N TRP A 92 25.80 -22.83 -3.49
CA TRP A 92 27.16 -23.30 -3.47
C TRP A 92 27.57 -23.59 -2.03
N ASP A 93 27.80 -24.86 -1.72
CA ASP A 93 28.38 -25.33 -0.46
C ASP A 93 29.86 -25.61 -0.68
N ASP A 94 30.74 -24.77 -0.13
CA ASP A 94 32.18 -24.92 -0.18
C ASP A 94 32.67 -26.25 0.41
N THR A 95 31.89 -26.86 1.30
CA THR A 95 32.19 -28.10 1.98
C THR A 95 31.83 -29.35 1.20
N ASN A 96 30.91 -29.20 0.20
CA ASN A 96 30.39 -30.31 -0.57
C ASN A 96 30.70 -30.16 -2.07
N THR A 97 31.80 -30.77 -2.49
CA THR A 97 32.28 -30.71 -3.89
C THR A 97 31.37 -31.35 -4.91
N SER A 98 30.36 -32.16 -4.49
CA SER A 98 29.37 -32.75 -5.37
C SER A 98 28.30 -31.73 -5.81
N TYR A 99 28.17 -30.59 -5.14
CA TYR A 99 27.33 -29.47 -5.55
C TYR A 99 28.03 -28.43 -6.41
N ARG A 100 29.31 -28.63 -6.72
CA ARG A 100 30.02 -27.83 -7.74
C ARG A 100 29.50 -28.22 -9.12
N ASN A 101 28.29 -27.78 -9.40
CA ASN A 101 27.56 -28.12 -10.60
C ASN A 101 28.03 -27.18 -11.72
N SER A 102 28.57 -27.74 -12.82
CA SER A 102 28.84 -27.00 -14.06
C SER A 102 27.60 -26.25 -14.56
N ASP A 103 26.40 -26.77 -14.26
CA ASP A 103 25.13 -26.19 -14.63
C ASP A 103 24.85 -24.88 -13.86
N ALA A 104 25.33 -24.75 -12.61
CA ALA A 104 25.18 -23.50 -11.86
C ALA A 104 25.91 -22.34 -12.51
N LEU A 105 27.14 -22.59 -13.03
CA LEU A 105 27.91 -21.56 -13.77
C LEU A 105 27.23 -21.22 -15.10
N ALA A 106 26.73 -22.22 -15.82
CA ALA A 106 26.01 -22.00 -17.08
C ALA A 106 24.72 -21.21 -16.85
N ASN A 107 23.97 -21.53 -15.80
CA ASN A 107 22.76 -20.82 -15.43
C ASN A 107 23.06 -19.37 -14.99
N TRP A 108 24.14 -19.17 -14.21
CA TRP A 108 24.61 -17.84 -13.85
C TRP A 108 24.92 -17.00 -15.10
N GLN A 109 25.69 -17.57 -16.03
CA GLN A 109 26.06 -16.86 -17.27
C GLN A 109 24.81 -16.52 -18.10
N SER A 110 23.91 -17.47 -18.25
CA SER A 110 22.65 -17.27 -18.99
C SER A 110 21.78 -16.17 -18.36
N ALA A 111 21.66 -16.16 -17.04
CA ALA A 111 20.94 -15.11 -16.32
C ALA A 111 21.64 -13.75 -16.45
N TYR A 112 22.96 -13.72 -16.33
CA TYR A 112 23.75 -12.50 -16.50
C TYR A 112 23.59 -11.91 -17.92
N ASP A 113 23.72 -12.72 -18.95
CA ASP A 113 23.58 -12.31 -20.33
C ASP A 113 22.17 -11.80 -20.64
N PHE A 114 21.15 -12.49 -20.09
CA PHE A 114 19.76 -12.06 -20.24
C PHE A 114 19.49 -10.70 -19.58
N TRP A 115 19.86 -10.55 -18.30
CA TRP A 115 19.57 -9.32 -17.56
C TRP A 115 20.48 -8.14 -17.95
N SER A 116 21.69 -8.39 -18.43
CA SER A 116 22.60 -7.37 -18.98
C SER A 116 22.25 -6.98 -20.41
N GLY A 117 21.44 -7.77 -21.09
CA GLY A 117 21.01 -7.58 -22.47
C GLY A 117 20.05 -6.39 -22.67
N PRO A 118 19.13 -6.45 -23.63
CA PRO A 118 18.22 -5.36 -23.94
C PRO A 118 17.42 -4.88 -22.72
N LYS A 119 17.13 -3.58 -22.64
CA LYS A 119 16.37 -2.96 -21.54
C LYS A 119 15.02 -3.65 -21.32
N ALA A 120 14.37 -4.17 -22.36
CA ALA A 120 13.09 -4.85 -22.28
C ALA A 120 13.14 -6.07 -21.33
N ASN A 121 14.27 -6.77 -21.24
CA ASN A 121 14.43 -7.93 -20.36
C ASN A 121 14.29 -7.55 -18.87
N ARG A 122 14.63 -6.31 -18.53
CA ARG A 122 14.55 -5.77 -17.15
C ARG A 122 13.24 -5.07 -16.84
N GLN A 123 12.25 -5.18 -17.71
CA GLN A 123 10.93 -4.55 -17.54
C GLN A 123 9.84 -5.61 -17.43
N ILE A 124 8.66 -5.24 -16.88
CA ILE A 124 7.51 -6.15 -16.87
C ILE A 124 7.11 -6.51 -18.30
N ASN A 125 7.06 -7.79 -18.58
CA ASN A 125 6.57 -8.31 -19.85
C ASN A 125 5.04 -8.51 -19.78
N TRP A 126 4.29 -7.43 -20.02
CA TRP A 126 2.83 -7.46 -19.97
C TRP A 126 2.21 -8.47 -20.92
N ASP A 127 2.77 -8.61 -22.13
CA ASP A 127 2.22 -9.52 -23.14
C ASP A 127 2.32 -10.98 -22.68
N GLN A 128 3.42 -11.34 -21.98
CA GLN A 128 3.58 -12.67 -21.39
C GLN A 128 2.56 -12.91 -20.26
N LEU A 129 2.26 -11.90 -19.44
CA LEU A 129 1.26 -12.04 -18.36
C LEU A 129 -0.16 -12.25 -18.93
N TYR A 130 -0.51 -11.48 -19.97
CA TYR A 130 -1.78 -11.67 -20.68
C TYR A 130 -1.87 -13.04 -21.36
N TYR A 131 -0.78 -13.48 -21.98
CA TYR A 131 -0.73 -14.81 -22.61
C TYR A 131 -0.95 -15.92 -21.58
N ALA A 132 -0.22 -15.90 -20.46
CA ALA A 132 -0.36 -16.87 -19.39
C ALA A 132 -1.82 -16.93 -18.85
N ASN A 133 -2.42 -15.77 -18.60
CA ASN A 133 -3.80 -15.69 -18.14
C ASN A 133 -4.81 -16.25 -19.16
N LYS A 134 -4.61 -15.99 -20.45
CA LYS A 134 -5.46 -16.59 -21.50
C LYS A 134 -5.36 -18.11 -21.54
N GLN A 135 -4.16 -18.65 -21.34
CA GLN A 135 -3.97 -20.09 -21.27
C GLN A 135 -4.63 -20.69 -20.02
N ALA A 136 -4.49 -20.06 -18.86
CA ALA A 136 -5.16 -20.47 -17.63
C ALA A 136 -6.70 -20.45 -17.78
N SER A 137 -7.24 -19.37 -18.34
CA SER A 137 -8.69 -19.24 -18.59
C SER A 137 -9.23 -20.28 -19.56
N ALA A 138 -8.45 -20.65 -20.60
CA ALA A 138 -8.84 -21.72 -21.53
C ALA A 138 -8.93 -23.10 -20.85
N GLN A 139 -8.27 -23.26 -19.70
CA GLN A 139 -8.32 -24.46 -18.86
C GLN A 139 -9.31 -24.33 -17.69
N GLY A 140 -10.10 -23.26 -17.63
CA GLY A 140 -11.04 -22.99 -16.53
C GLY A 140 -10.36 -22.62 -15.21
N GLN A 141 -9.09 -22.18 -15.26
CA GLN A 141 -8.33 -21.76 -14.09
C GLN A 141 -8.47 -20.26 -13.84
N ASP A 142 -8.21 -19.87 -12.59
CA ASP A 142 -8.17 -18.47 -12.16
C ASP A 142 -7.00 -17.70 -12.78
N ALA A 143 -7.10 -16.37 -12.74
CA ALA A 143 -6.03 -15.47 -13.13
C ALA A 143 -4.73 -15.82 -12.40
N MET A 144 -3.68 -16.11 -13.16
CA MET A 144 -2.32 -16.30 -12.63
C MET A 144 -1.69 -14.97 -12.23
N TYR A 145 -1.99 -13.91 -12.98
CA TYR A 145 -1.47 -12.55 -12.78
C TYR A 145 -2.61 -11.54 -12.78
N TYR A 146 -2.55 -10.55 -11.89
CA TYR A 146 -3.56 -9.51 -11.79
C TYR A 146 -3.00 -8.24 -11.16
N LEU A 147 -3.62 -7.11 -11.48
CA LEU A 147 -3.41 -5.86 -10.77
C LEU A 147 -4.46 -5.72 -9.69
N GLN A 148 -4.03 -5.49 -8.48
CA GLN A 148 -4.88 -5.10 -7.35
C GLN A 148 -4.58 -3.66 -6.94
N ALA A 149 -5.55 -3.00 -6.31
CA ALA A 149 -5.32 -1.77 -5.59
C ALA A 149 -5.58 -1.94 -4.09
N LYS A 150 -4.72 -1.36 -3.28
CA LYS A 150 -4.97 -1.17 -1.85
C LYS A 150 -5.53 0.22 -1.64
N HIS A 151 -6.59 0.32 -0.86
CA HIS A 151 -7.23 1.56 -0.46
C HIS A 151 -7.05 1.78 1.04
N ASN A 152 -6.67 3.01 1.41
CA ASN A 152 -6.58 3.48 2.78
C ASN A 152 -7.31 4.83 2.86
N ASP A 153 -8.64 4.78 2.73
CA ASP A 153 -9.46 5.97 2.79
C ASP A 153 -9.74 6.35 4.24
N ALA A 154 -9.90 7.64 4.52
CA ALA A 154 -10.20 8.09 5.87
C ALA A 154 -11.11 9.31 5.87
N LEU A 155 -12.13 9.27 6.73
CA LEU A 155 -12.93 10.43 7.09
C LEU A 155 -12.54 10.90 8.49
N THR A 156 -12.07 12.14 8.58
CA THR A 156 -11.73 12.77 9.86
C THR A 156 -12.62 13.98 10.09
N ILE A 157 -13.24 14.05 11.26
CA ILE A 157 -13.97 15.24 11.74
C ILE A 157 -13.36 15.61 13.09
N ALA A 158 -12.98 16.85 13.26
CA ALA A 158 -12.43 17.34 14.52
C ALA A 158 -13.04 18.69 14.91
N LEU A 159 -13.35 18.83 16.19
CA LEU A 159 -13.80 20.07 16.83
C LEU A 159 -12.79 20.45 17.91
N ALA A 160 -12.35 21.70 17.89
CA ALA A 160 -11.55 22.30 18.95
C ALA A 160 -12.19 23.60 19.40
N SER A 161 -12.26 23.82 20.71
CA SER A 161 -12.74 25.07 21.26
C SER A 161 -11.84 25.50 22.42
N THR A 162 -11.40 26.74 22.39
CA THR A 162 -10.51 27.32 23.40
C THR A 162 -11.10 28.62 23.92
N PHE A 163 -11.30 28.70 25.21
CA PHE A 163 -11.64 29.91 25.92
C PHE A 163 -10.36 30.52 26.52
N ASN A 164 -10.10 31.78 26.19
CA ASN A 164 -8.98 32.56 26.67
C ASN A 164 -9.52 33.66 27.59
N LYS A 165 -8.98 33.79 28.78
CA LYS A 165 -9.29 34.82 29.74
C LYS A 165 -8.00 35.58 30.14
N GLN A 166 -7.95 36.86 29.80
CA GLN A 166 -6.92 37.78 30.34
C GLN A 166 -7.41 38.28 31.70
N ILE A 167 -6.77 37.85 32.80
CA ILE A 167 -7.17 38.21 34.15
C ILE A 167 -6.68 39.64 34.44
N ASP A 168 -5.41 39.94 34.15
CA ASP A 168 -4.80 41.27 34.19
C ASP A 168 -3.64 41.31 33.15
N LYS A 169 -2.86 42.36 33.15
CA LYS A 169 -1.74 42.57 32.19
C LYS A 169 -0.67 41.45 32.24
N ASP A 170 -0.56 40.76 33.39
CA ASP A 170 0.48 39.79 33.67
C ASP A 170 -0.07 38.34 33.79
N LYS A 171 -1.38 38.16 33.84
CA LYS A 171 -2.02 36.85 34.13
C LYS A 171 -3.05 36.47 33.05
N ALA A 172 -2.94 35.25 32.54
CA ALA A 172 -3.92 34.71 31.62
C ALA A 172 -4.28 33.25 31.98
N TRP A 173 -5.52 32.92 31.72
CA TRP A 173 -6.01 31.52 31.88
C TRP A 173 -6.66 31.07 30.60
N ASN A 174 -6.30 29.85 30.17
CA ASN A 174 -6.86 29.22 29.00
C ASN A 174 -7.45 27.88 29.39
N ILE A 175 -8.59 27.55 28.80
CA ILE A 175 -9.20 26.23 28.89
C ILE A 175 -9.65 25.81 27.50
N GLY A 176 -9.38 24.57 27.13
CA GLY A 176 -9.74 24.07 25.81
C GLY A 176 -10.22 22.64 25.82
N ILE A 177 -11.10 22.34 24.88
CA ILE A 177 -11.56 20.99 24.57
C ILE A 177 -11.20 20.68 23.11
N VAL A 178 -10.85 19.42 22.85
CA VAL A 178 -10.66 18.88 21.51
C VAL A 178 -11.36 17.55 21.43
N GLY A 179 -12.20 17.38 20.43
CA GLY A 179 -12.83 16.11 20.08
C GLY A 179 -12.57 15.77 18.65
N ALA A 180 -12.25 14.52 18.34
CA ALA A 180 -12.10 14.07 16.96
C ALA A 180 -12.60 12.65 16.78
N THR A 181 -13.17 12.40 15.60
CA THR A 181 -13.50 11.07 15.11
C THR A 181 -12.74 10.83 13.80
N ASN A 182 -12.16 9.65 13.66
CA ASN A 182 -11.50 9.20 12.44
C ASN A 182 -12.04 7.82 12.06
N LYS A 183 -12.61 7.70 10.87
CA LYS A 183 -13.04 6.44 10.28
C LYS A 183 -12.08 6.09 9.15
N GLY A 184 -11.16 5.15 9.40
CA GLY A 184 -10.30 4.53 8.39
C GLY A 184 -11.05 3.41 7.69
N MET A 185 -10.99 3.37 6.36
CA MET A 185 -11.59 2.34 5.51
C MET A 185 -10.45 1.67 4.73
N HIS A 186 -10.23 0.38 5.04
CA HIS A 186 -9.12 -0.40 4.50
C HIS A 186 -9.67 -1.56 3.68
N TYR A 187 -9.40 -1.55 2.38
CA TYR A 187 -9.87 -2.59 1.48
C TYR A 187 -8.96 -2.71 0.27
N GLN A 188 -9.14 -3.76 -0.49
CA GLN A 188 -8.51 -3.91 -1.79
C GLN A 188 -9.52 -4.19 -2.89
N THR A 189 -9.19 -3.78 -4.11
CA THR A 189 -10.01 -3.98 -5.30
C THR A 189 -9.21 -4.64 -6.42
N MET A 190 -9.91 -5.36 -7.28
CA MET A 190 -9.37 -5.90 -8.52
C MET A 190 -9.31 -4.77 -9.57
N GLU A 191 -8.11 -4.36 -9.95
CA GLU A 191 -7.92 -3.30 -10.95
C GLU A 191 -7.96 -3.83 -12.38
N ASP A 192 -7.30 -4.97 -12.61
CA ASP A 192 -7.23 -5.59 -13.93
C ASP A 192 -6.85 -7.06 -13.80
N MET A 193 -7.64 -7.93 -14.39
CA MET A 193 -7.40 -9.37 -14.43
C MET A 193 -6.43 -9.79 -15.54
N LEU A 194 -5.83 -8.83 -16.26
CA LEU A 194 -4.85 -9.03 -17.33
C LEU A 194 -5.30 -10.07 -18.36
N GLY A 195 -6.56 -9.97 -18.79
CA GLY A 195 -7.15 -10.85 -19.79
C GLY A 195 -7.65 -12.21 -19.29
N ALA A 196 -7.57 -12.48 -17.99
CA ALA A 196 -8.22 -13.64 -17.40
C ALA A 196 -9.75 -13.43 -17.29
N THR A 197 -10.49 -14.53 -17.28
CA THR A 197 -11.96 -14.53 -17.19
C THR A 197 -12.50 -14.84 -15.81
N THR A 198 -11.67 -15.45 -14.94
CA THR A 198 -12.10 -15.97 -13.64
C THR A 198 -11.08 -15.64 -12.56
N PHE A 199 -11.57 -15.28 -11.38
CA PHE A 199 -10.79 -15.15 -10.15
C PHE A 199 -11.70 -15.36 -8.94
N HIS A 200 -11.32 -16.24 -8.02
CA HIS A 200 -12.09 -16.53 -6.81
C HIS A 200 -11.52 -15.78 -5.59
N ASN A 201 -12.40 -15.33 -4.71
CA ASN A 201 -12.05 -14.63 -3.47
C ASN A 201 -11.63 -15.62 -2.37
N VAL A 202 -10.51 -16.28 -2.57
CA VAL A 202 -9.99 -17.29 -1.65
C VAL A 202 -8.53 -17.05 -1.26
N ASN A 203 -8.16 -17.53 -0.08
CA ASN A 203 -6.79 -17.52 0.41
C ASN A 203 -6.01 -18.71 -0.17
N THR A 204 -5.31 -18.47 -1.27
CA THR A 204 -4.56 -19.52 -1.96
C THR A 204 -3.41 -20.11 -1.15
N TYR A 205 -2.90 -19.41 -0.14
CA TYR A 205 -1.89 -19.96 0.78
C TYR A 205 -2.50 -20.98 1.75
N ALA A 206 -3.78 -20.84 2.09
CA ALA A 206 -4.47 -21.77 2.96
C ALA A 206 -4.85 -23.10 2.25
N ILE A 207 -5.05 -23.07 0.93
CA ILE A 207 -5.42 -24.26 0.13
C ILE A 207 -4.40 -25.40 0.26
N GLY A 208 -3.13 -25.11 0.51
CA GLY A 208 -2.09 -26.12 0.74
C GLY A 208 -2.22 -26.88 2.06
N THR A 209 -2.96 -26.32 3.03
CA THR A 209 -3.13 -26.87 4.38
C THR A 209 -4.55 -27.36 4.63
N TYR A 210 -5.55 -26.68 4.06
CA TYR A 210 -6.98 -26.95 4.24
C TYR A 210 -7.63 -27.35 2.93
N SER A 211 -8.81 -28.00 3.02
CA SER A 211 -9.65 -28.24 1.85
C SER A 211 -10.04 -26.91 1.17
N PRO A 212 -10.17 -26.86 -0.17
CA PRO A 212 -10.58 -25.65 -0.88
C PRO A 212 -11.89 -25.01 -0.37
N ASP A 213 -12.81 -25.82 0.15
CA ASP A 213 -14.10 -25.38 0.69
C ASP A 213 -14.08 -25.09 2.20
N ALA A 214 -12.93 -25.22 2.87
CA ALA A 214 -12.82 -24.96 4.29
C ALA A 214 -12.97 -23.46 4.61
N ASP A 215 -13.48 -23.15 5.81
CA ASP A 215 -13.69 -21.77 6.27
C ASP A 215 -12.40 -20.95 6.25
N GLU A 216 -11.27 -21.57 6.58
CA GLU A 216 -9.94 -20.98 6.62
C GLU A 216 -9.45 -20.50 5.24
N VAL A 217 -10.02 -21.06 4.17
CA VAL A 217 -9.71 -20.69 2.79
C VAL A 217 -10.56 -19.50 2.33
N GLN A 218 -11.72 -19.29 2.92
CA GLN A 218 -12.66 -18.28 2.47
C GLN A 218 -12.34 -16.89 3.06
N TYR A 219 -12.27 -15.87 2.22
CA TYR A 219 -12.24 -14.47 2.67
C TYR A 219 -13.62 -13.95 3.05
N ASP A 220 -14.69 -14.53 2.50
CA ASP A 220 -16.07 -14.19 2.80
C ASP A 220 -16.90 -15.46 3.02
N LEU A 221 -17.27 -15.74 4.26
CA LEU A 221 -18.06 -16.90 4.63
C LEU A 221 -19.52 -16.81 4.17
N ASN A 222 -20.00 -15.60 3.86
CA ASN A 222 -21.36 -15.41 3.34
C ASN A 222 -21.43 -15.57 1.81
N ASN A 223 -20.27 -15.49 1.12
CA ASN A 223 -20.15 -15.67 -0.32
C ASN A 223 -18.92 -16.52 -0.62
N ARG A 224 -19.03 -17.82 -0.30
CA ARG A 224 -17.94 -18.79 -0.48
C ARG A 224 -17.58 -18.94 -1.95
N ASN A 225 -16.29 -19.01 -2.22
CA ASN A 225 -15.75 -19.08 -3.58
C ASN A 225 -16.31 -17.98 -4.49
N GLY A 226 -16.62 -16.81 -3.91
CA GLY A 226 -17.20 -15.69 -4.63
C GLY A 226 -16.31 -15.25 -5.79
N LEU A 227 -16.91 -15.05 -6.96
CA LEU A 227 -16.21 -14.53 -8.13
C LEU A 227 -15.92 -13.04 -7.96
N VAL A 228 -14.72 -12.64 -8.38
CA VAL A 228 -14.22 -11.26 -8.33
C VAL A 228 -14.08 -10.76 -9.75
N GLY A 229 -14.78 -9.69 -10.06
CA GLY A 229 -14.63 -8.92 -11.29
C GLY A 229 -13.79 -7.67 -11.10
N LYS A 230 -13.61 -6.92 -12.19
CA LYS A 230 -12.94 -5.61 -12.14
C LYS A 230 -13.70 -4.67 -11.19
N ASP A 231 -12.95 -3.92 -10.38
CA ASP A 231 -13.41 -2.96 -9.36
C ASP A 231 -14.11 -3.61 -8.14
N ASP A 232 -14.29 -4.93 -8.11
CA ASP A 232 -14.82 -5.62 -6.95
C ASP A 232 -13.83 -5.62 -5.79
N LYS A 233 -14.36 -5.58 -4.57
CA LYS A 233 -13.60 -5.77 -3.35
C LYS A 233 -13.34 -7.25 -3.12
N PHE A 234 -12.11 -7.58 -2.72
CA PHE A 234 -11.74 -8.95 -2.40
C PHE A 234 -10.64 -8.99 -1.33
N GLY A 235 -10.38 -10.18 -0.77
CA GLY A 235 -9.41 -10.37 0.29
C GLY A 235 -9.90 -9.70 1.57
N TYR A 236 -9.39 -8.51 1.89
CA TYR A 236 -9.79 -7.79 3.10
C TYR A 236 -10.64 -6.56 2.80
N ASN A 237 -11.60 -6.28 3.70
CA ASN A 237 -12.42 -5.07 3.72
C ASN A 237 -12.87 -4.81 5.15
N TYR A 238 -12.27 -3.82 5.82
CA TYR A 238 -12.59 -3.49 7.20
C TYR A 238 -12.52 -1.99 7.48
N ASN A 239 -13.23 -1.55 8.51
CA ASN A 239 -13.21 -0.18 8.97
C ASN A 239 -12.66 -0.12 10.39
N LEU A 240 -11.89 0.94 10.66
CA LEU A 240 -11.42 1.29 11.99
C LEU A 240 -12.04 2.63 12.38
N LEU A 241 -12.70 2.68 13.53
CA LEU A 241 -13.24 3.92 14.10
C LEU A 241 -12.45 4.29 15.35
N VAL A 242 -11.83 5.47 15.32
CA VAL A 242 -11.07 6.01 16.43
C VAL A 242 -11.72 7.32 16.88
N ASN A 243 -12.17 7.37 18.13
CA ASN A 243 -12.68 8.58 18.74
C ASN A 243 -11.71 9.01 19.84
N ASN A 244 -11.41 10.30 19.89
CA ASN A 244 -10.60 10.87 20.96
C ASN A 244 -11.23 12.15 21.49
N GLY A 245 -10.97 12.43 22.75
CA GLY A 245 -11.36 13.66 23.42
C GLY A 245 -10.25 14.09 24.37
N LYS A 246 -10.00 15.39 24.43
CA LYS A 246 -9.00 15.99 25.32
C LYS A 246 -9.61 17.23 25.95
N LEU A 247 -9.36 17.39 27.24
CA LEU A 247 -9.58 18.61 28.01
C LEU A 247 -8.20 19.10 28.48
N TRP A 248 -7.94 20.37 28.35
CA TRP A 248 -6.71 20.96 28.83
C TRP A 248 -6.97 22.34 29.43
N THR A 249 -6.09 22.76 30.32
CA THR A 249 -6.08 24.09 30.89
C THR A 249 -4.64 24.55 31.05
N SER A 250 -4.40 25.84 30.90
CA SER A 250 -3.14 26.48 31.23
C SER A 250 -3.37 27.80 31.93
N TYR A 251 -2.53 28.08 32.89
CA TYR A 251 -2.46 29.38 33.58
C TYR A 251 -1.05 29.94 33.34
N SER A 252 -0.96 31.19 32.95
CA SER A 252 0.32 31.88 32.75
C SER A 252 0.39 33.15 33.58
N GLU A 253 1.56 33.41 34.15
CA GLU A 253 1.84 34.58 34.96
C GLU A 253 3.24 35.11 34.72
N ASN A 254 3.37 36.44 34.60
CA ASN A 254 4.64 37.13 34.47
C ASN A 254 5.03 37.75 35.81
N PHE A 255 6.22 37.37 36.32
CA PHE A 255 6.83 37.96 37.52
C PHE A 255 8.11 38.71 37.08
N GLY A 256 8.01 40.01 36.78
CA GLY A 256 9.15 40.75 36.27
C GLY A 256 9.70 40.15 34.98
N ASN A 257 10.90 39.55 35.04
CA ASN A 257 11.55 38.92 33.88
C ASN A 257 11.28 37.39 33.78
N LEU A 258 10.48 36.82 34.68
CA LEU A 258 10.14 35.42 34.70
C LEU A 258 8.74 35.19 34.12
N HIS A 259 8.58 34.23 33.25
CA HIS A 259 7.32 33.79 32.67
C HIS A 259 7.01 32.35 33.13
N TYR A 260 5.87 32.17 33.75
CA TYR A 260 5.34 30.87 34.20
C TYR A 260 4.17 30.43 33.32
N VAL A 261 4.15 29.17 32.89
CA VAL A 261 3.01 28.53 32.21
C VAL A 261 2.67 27.21 32.86
#